data_c66501d258f93b303b8a91a57eb5cb33
#
_entry.id   c66501d258f93b303b8a91a57eb5cb33
#
_cell.length_a   1.000
_cell.length_b   1.000
_cell.length_c   1.000
_cell.angle_alpha   90.00
_cell.angle_beta   90.00
_cell.angle_gamma   90.00
#
_symmetry.space_group_name_H-M   'P 1'
#
loop_
_entity.id
_entity.type
_entity.pdbx_description
1 polymer ?
#
loop_
_entity_poly.entity_id
_entity_poly.type
_entity_poly.pdbx_seq_one_letter_code
_entity_poly.pdbx_strand_id
1 'polypeptide(L)'
;GYWGGVQKTTQLIYAISREPAVRVQKMAAGECHITAPLRDIDIAALDKRSEVIILKKQSLNISYLAFNLKKAPTDNRAVREALDIAVDRDALFKVLFPRGDAMQAVSAFPPAIAGYDTELKNEFNPERAKLLLEENGLAGKLEIDLWALPISRPTNPNGMLMAQMIQHD
;
A
#
# COMPACT_ATOMS: atom_id res chain seq x y z
N GLY A 1 -34.09 -5.85 14.84
CA GLY A 1 -33.64 -4.47 15.01
C GLY A 1 -32.13 -4.37 15.13
N TYR A 2 -31.57 -3.19 14.94
CA TYR A 2 -30.13 -2.97 15.09
C TYR A 2 -29.74 -3.05 16.57
N TRP A 3 -28.70 -3.81 16.90
CA TRP A 3 -28.28 -4.07 18.30
C TRP A 3 -27.85 -2.80 19.06
N GLY A 4 -27.40 -1.75 18.37
CA GLY A 4 -27.01 -0.47 18.94
C GLY A 4 -28.18 0.51 19.19
N GLY A 5 -29.44 0.07 19.08
CA GLY A 5 -30.64 0.88 19.33
C GLY A 5 -31.13 1.66 18.11
N VAL A 6 -32.01 2.63 18.35
CA VAL A 6 -32.62 3.43 17.30
C VAL A 6 -31.62 4.41 16.71
N GLN A 7 -31.48 4.40 15.39
CA GLN A 7 -30.56 5.29 14.69
C GLN A 7 -31.18 6.70 14.50
N LYS A 8 -30.36 7.74 14.65
CA LYS A 8 -30.78 9.14 14.44
C LYS A 8 -30.95 9.46 12.95
N THR A 9 -30.19 8.76 12.07
CA THR A 9 -30.27 8.94 10.61
C THR A 9 -31.38 8.05 10.06
N THR A 10 -32.37 8.66 9.46
CA THR A 10 -33.56 7.96 8.90
C THR A 10 -33.31 7.42 7.50
N GLN A 11 -32.40 8.04 6.75
CA GLN A 11 -32.09 7.64 5.37
C GLN A 11 -30.58 7.78 5.12
N LEU A 12 -29.99 6.76 4.51
CA LEU A 12 -28.60 6.74 4.06
C LEU A 12 -28.56 6.41 2.57
N ILE A 13 -27.98 7.32 1.76
CA ILE A 13 -27.89 7.19 0.32
C ILE A 13 -26.42 6.97 -0.07
N TYR A 14 -26.12 5.85 -0.72
CA TYR A 14 -24.82 5.54 -1.30
C TYR A 14 -24.76 5.98 -2.76
N ALA A 15 -24.16 7.15 -3.02
CA ALA A 15 -23.90 7.63 -4.38
C ALA A 15 -22.61 7.03 -4.91
N ILE A 16 -22.70 5.96 -5.71
CA ILE A 16 -21.54 5.25 -6.25
C ILE A 16 -20.89 6.07 -7.36
N SER A 17 -19.61 6.42 -7.17
CA SER A 17 -18.76 7.03 -8.19
C SER A 17 -17.40 6.36 -8.19
N ARG A 18 -16.97 5.83 -9.35
CA ARG A 18 -15.69 5.18 -9.51
C ARG A 18 -14.52 6.17 -9.52
N GLU A 19 -14.75 7.35 -10.09
CA GLU A 19 -13.73 8.38 -10.26
C GLU A 19 -13.51 9.18 -8.97
N PRO A 20 -12.28 9.15 -8.38
CA PRO A 20 -11.97 9.92 -7.18
C PRO A 20 -12.23 11.42 -7.34
N ALA A 21 -11.84 12.01 -8.47
CA ALA A 21 -12.04 13.44 -8.73
C ALA A 21 -13.51 13.85 -8.67
N VAL A 22 -14.42 13.03 -9.20
CA VAL A 22 -15.86 13.28 -9.16
C VAL A 22 -16.38 13.26 -7.72
N ARG A 23 -15.88 12.35 -6.88
CA ARG A 23 -16.25 12.31 -5.45
C ARG A 23 -15.82 13.59 -4.71
N VAL A 24 -14.60 14.07 -5.01
CA VAL A 24 -14.08 15.34 -4.45
C VAL A 24 -14.94 16.53 -4.89
N GLN A 25 -15.29 16.62 -6.16
CA GLN A 25 -16.15 17.69 -6.68
C GLN A 25 -17.53 17.69 -6.01
N LYS A 26 -18.15 16.52 -5.86
CA LYS A 26 -19.43 16.39 -5.15
C LYS A 26 -19.35 16.79 -3.68
N MET A 27 -18.27 16.43 -2.99
CA MET A 27 -18.02 16.90 -1.64
C MET A 27 -17.87 18.42 -1.60
N ALA A 28 -17.09 18.99 -2.51
CA ALA A 28 -16.85 20.42 -2.61
C ALA A 28 -18.12 21.24 -2.96
N ALA A 29 -19.04 20.62 -3.70
CA ALA A 29 -20.34 21.21 -4.05
C ALA A 29 -21.43 21.03 -2.97
N GLY A 30 -21.12 20.32 -1.87
CA GLY A 30 -22.11 20.02 -0.84
C GLY A 30 -23.13 18.93 -1.23
N GLU A 31 -22.90 18.23 -2.34
CA GLU A 31 -23.79 17.15 -2.81
C GLU A 31 -23.60 15.84 -2.02
N CYS A 32 -22.48 15.71 -1.28
CA CYS A 32 -22.17 14.57 -0.44
C CYS A 32 -21.76 15.03 0.96
N HIS A 33 -22.17 14.30 1.99
CA HIS A 33 -21.80 14.57 3.38
C HIS A 33 -20.53 13.85 3.81
N ILE A 34 -20.25 12.68 3.21
CA ILE A 34 -19.08 11.84 3.55
C ILE A 34 -18.53 11.26 2.24
N THR A 35 -17.21 11.25 2.11
CA THR A 35 -16.52 10.55 1.02
C THR A 35 -15.25 9.85 1.52
N ALA A 36 -14.98 8.68 0.95
CA ALA A 36 -13.79 7.87 1.19
C ALA A 36 -13.65 6.82 0.05
N PRO A 37 -12.46 6.29 -0.23
CA PRO A 37 -11.13 6.82 0.12
C PRO A 37 -10.79 8.05 -0.72
N LEU A 38 -9.87 8.87 -0.22
CA LEU A 38 -9.32 10.04 -0.92
C LEU A 38 -7.84 9.78 -1.29
N ARG A 39 -7.40 10.35 -2.39
CA ARG A 39 -5.97 10.40 -2.76
C ARG A 39 -5.32 11.61 -2.08
N ASP A 40 -4.01 11.61 -1.91
CA ASP A 40 -3.27 12.72 -1.29
C ASP A 40 -3.51 14.06 -1.95
N ILE A 41 -3.57 14.09 -3.28
CA ILE A 41 -3.88 15.32 -4.02
C ILE A 41 -5.29 15.82 -3.72
N ASP A 42 -6.24 14.92 -3.51
CA ASP A 42 -7.63 15.24 -3.18
C ASP A 42 -7.73 15.80 -1.76
N ILE A 43 -6.98 15.21 -0.82
CA ILE A 43 -6.87 15.69 0.55
C ILE A 43 -6.32 17.12 0.56
N ALA A 44 -5.24 17.39 -0.17
CA ALA A 44 -4.64 18.71 -0.25
C ALA A 44 -5.58 19.78 -0.82
N ALA A 45 -6.47 19.40 -1.72
CA ALA A 45 -7.49 20.30 -2.27
C ALA A 45 -8.63 20.60 -1.29
N LEU A 46 -9.07 19.59 -0.53
CA LEU A 46 -10.16 19.71 0.43
C LEU A 46 -9.73 20.35 1.75
N ASP A 47 -8.48 20.18 2.17
CA ASP A 47 -7.92 20.71 3.43
C ASP A 47 -7.93 22.25 3.49
N LYS A 48 -8.02 22.89 2.34
CA LYS A 48 -8.13 24.35 2.23
C LYS A 48 -9.56 24.88 2.43
N ARG A 49 -10.53 24.00 2.62
CA ARG A 49 -11.94 24.35 2.75
C ARG A 49 -12.38 24.27 4.20
N SER A 50 -12.85 25.37 4.75
CA SER A 50 -13.29 25.46 6.15
C SER A 50 -14.53 24.62 6.46
N GLU A 51 -15.35 24.32 5.47
CA GLU A 51 -16.57 23.52 5.58
C GLU A 51 -16.32 21.99 5.54
N VAL A 52 -15.07 21.56 5.28
CA VAL A 52 -14.69 20.14 5.18
C VAL A 52 -13.82 19.71 6.34
N ILE A 53 -14.19 18.63 6.99
CA ILE A 53 -13.39 18.01 8.06
C ILE A 53 -12.73 16.75 7.50
N ILE A 54 -11.41 16.70 7.56
CA ILE A 54 -10.64 15.52 7.13
C ILE A 54 -10.29 14.67 8.36
N LEU A 55 -10.88 13.49 8.43
CA LEU A 55 -10.59 12.51 9.48
C LEU A 55 -9.58 11.49 8.97
N LYS A 56 -8.43 11.40 9.63
CA LYS A 56 -7.38 10.42 9.33
C LYS A 56 -7.29 9.40 10.44
N LYS A 57 -7.22 8.13 10.08
CA LYS A 57 -6.98 7.03 11.01
C LYS A 57 -6.11 5.98 10.34
N GLN A 58 -5.18 5.43 11.09
CA GLN A 58 -4.36 4.32 10.62
C GLN A 58 -5.23 3.13 10.21
N SER A 59 -5.00 2.64 9.00
CA SER A 59 -5.69 1.47 8.45
C SER A 59 -5.07 0.16 8.95
N LEU A 60 -5.85 -0.91 8.92
CA LEU A 60 -5.35 -2.27 9.10
C LEU A 60 -4.91 -2.91 7.77
N ASN A 61 -4.97 -2.18 6.67
CA ASN A 61 -4.52 -2.65 5.37
C ASN A 61 -3.00 -2.52 5.24
N ILE A 62 -2.39 -3.52 4.62
CA ILE A 62 -0.98 -3.49 4.22
C ILE A 62 -0.87 -3.75 2.72
N SER A 63 0.21 -3.23 2.11
CA SER A 63 0.66 -3.61 0.79
C SER A 63 1.87 -4.53 0.91
N TYR A 64 1.93 -5.56 0.12
CA TYR A 64 2.99 -6.56 0.19
C TYR A 64 3.30 -7.15 -1.19
N LEU A 65 4.49 -7.70 -1.33
CA LEU A 65 4.89 -8.54 -2.45
C LEU A 65 4.70 -10.01 -2.05
N ALA A 66 3.92 -10.74 -2.83
CA ALA A 66 3.68 -12.15 -2.60
C ALA A 66 4.46 -13.02 -3.58
N PHE A 67 5.12 -14.05 -3.08
CA PHE A 67 5.81 -15.04 -3.90
C PHE A 67 4.97 -16.29 -4.14
N ASN A 68 4.98 -16.80 -5.38
CA ASN A 68 4.41 -18.10 -5.66
C ASN A 68 5.37 -19.22 -5.25
N LEU A 69 5.13 -19.83 -4.11
CA LEU A 69 5.99 -20.87 -3.54
C LEU A 69 5.97 -22.22 -4.30
N LYS A 70 5.11 -22.34 -5.33
CA LYS A 70 4.98 -23.57 -6.13
C LYS A 70 5.54 -23.43 -7.55
N LYS A 71 6.09 -22.24 -7.88
CA LYS A 71 6.62 -21.96 -9.22
C LYS A 71 8.08 -21.50 -9.09
N ALA A 72 8.96 -22.12 -9.88
CA ALA A 72 10.33 -21.64 -10.02
C ALA A 72 10.33 -20.23 -10.66
N PRO A 73 11.28 -19.37 -10.28
CA PRO A 73 12.38 -19.59 -9.32
C PRO A 73 11.99 -19.26 -7.88
N THR A 74 10.76 -18.76 -7.61
CA THR A 74 10.33 -18.29 -6.29
C THR A 74 9.94 -19.41 -5.31
N ASP A 75 9.95 -20.67 -5.72
CA ASP A 75 9.93 -21.86 -4.87
C ASP A 75 11.24 -22.01 -4.06
N ASN A 76 12.38 -21.51 -4.58
CA ASN A 76 13.64 -21.48 -3.88
C ASN A 76 13.67 -20.40 -2.79
N ARG A 77 14.03 -20.79 -1.55
CA ARG A 77 14.10 -19.86 -0.42
C ARG A 77 15.16 -18.77 -0.61
N ALA A 78 16.35 -19.13 -1.15
CA ALA A 78 17.43 -18.17 -1.35
C ALA A 78 17.04 -17.07 -2.34
N VAL A 79 16.24 -17.38 -3.37
CA VAL A 79 15.68 -16.38 -4.30
C VAL A 79 14.76 -15.41 -3.57
N ARG A 80 13.84 -15.91 -2.74
CA ARG A 80 12.93 -15.04 -2.00
C ARG A 80 13.66 -14.14 -1.01
N GLU A 81 14.68 -14.69 -0.31
CA GLU A 81 15.51 -13.93 0.63
C GLU A 81 16.32 -12.87 -0.11
N ALA A 82 16.92 -13.18 -1.24
CA ALA A 82 17.65 -12.23 -2.06
C ALA A 82 16.74 -11.09 -2.56
N LEU A 83 15.55 -11.42 -3.08
CA LEU A 83 14.58 -10.41 -3.52
C LEU A 83 14.06 -9.54 -2.36
N ASP A 84 13.92 -10.12 -1.17
CA ASP A 84 13.47 -9.38 0.01
C ASP A 84 14.45 -8.29 0.42
N ILE A 85 15.75 -8.61 0.45
CA ILE A 85 16.80 -7.67 0.86
C ILE A 85 17.34 -6.80 -0.28
N ALA A 86 16.98 -7.07 -1.54
CA ALA A 86 17.36 -6.26 -2.70
C ALA A 86 16.50 -5.00 -2.87
N VAL A 87 15.27 -5.00 -2.36
CA VAL A 87 14.33 -3.88 -2.58
C VAL A 87 14.56 -2.76 -1.58
N ASP A 88 14.87 -1.55 -2.09
CA ASP A 88 14.95 -0.32 -1.28
C ASP A 88 13.54 0.17 -0.89
N ARG A 89 13.05 -0.36 0.24
CA ARG A 89 11.73 0.01 0.76
C ARG A 89 11.65 1.46 1.20
N ASP A 90 12.76 2.07 1.61
CA ASP A 90 12.80 3.48 2.02
C ASP A 90 12.63 4.40 0.82
N ALA A 91 13.30 4.09 -0.30
CA ALA A 91 13.12 4.82 -1.54
C ALA A 91 11.69 4.68 -2.08
N LEU A 92 11.18 3.44 -2.14
CA LEU A 92 9.78 3.16 -2.51
C LEU A 92 8.79 3.97 -1.67
N PHE A 93 8.98 3.96 -0.37
CA PHE A 93 8.07 4.60 0.57
C PHE A 93 8.04 6.11 0.38
N LYS A 94 9.20 6.75 0.23
CA LYS A 94 9.33 8.20 -0.03
C LYS A 94 8.60 8.63 -1.32
N VAL A 95 8.68 7.80 -2.35
CA VAL A 95 8.05 8.10 -3.65
C VAL A 95 6.54 7.86 -3.62
N LEU A 96 6.10 6.76 -3.00
CA LEU A 96 4.69 6.39 -2.96
C LEU A 96 3.88 7.18 -1.92
N PHE A 97 4.52 7.60 -0.83
CA PHE A 97 3.86 8.29 0.29
C PHE A 97 4.61 9.58 0.69
N PRO A 98 4.73 10.56 -0.22
CA PRO A 98 5.56 11.77 -0.02
C PRO A 98 5.08 12.65 1.15
N ARG A 99 3.85 12.46 1.62
CA ARG A 99 3.27 13.21 2.74
C ARG A 99 3.53 12.56 4.10
N GLY A 100 4.13 11.39 4.14
CA GLY A 100 4.43 10.67 5.38
C GLY A 100 3.20 10.18 6.16
N ASP A 101 2.07 9.99 5.49
CA ASP A 101 0.81 9.55 6.11
C ASP A 101 0.59 8.03 6.05
N ALA A 102 1.63 7.28 5.72
CA ALA A 102 1.69 5.83 5.81
C ALA A 102 2.84 5.38 6.73
N MET A 103 2.87 4.10 7.06
CA MET A 103 3.94 3.47 7.84
C MET A 103 4.47 2.25 7.09
N GLN A 104 5.78 2.06 7.09
CA GLN A 104 6.35 0.82 6.59
C GLN A 104 5.94 -0.36 7.49
N ALA A 105 5.47 -1.42 6.89
CA ALA A 105 5.24 -2.68 7.58
C ALA A 105 6.54 -3.51 7.56
N VAL A 106 6.86 -4.13 8.68
CA VAL A 106 7.99 -5.07 8.82
C VAL A 106 7.52 -6.52 8.89
N SER A 107 6.21 -6.73 8.89
CA SER A 107 5.59 -8.06 8.91
C SER A 107 4.25 -8.05 8.16
N ALA A 108 3.66 -9.24 8.02
CA ALA A 108 2.31 -9.39 7.46
C ALA A 108 1.21 -8.82 8.36
N PHE A 109 1.52 -8.48 9.60
CA PHE A 109 0.57 -7.87 10.53
C PHE A 109 0.70 -6.34 10.51
N PRO A 110 -0.42 -5.60 10.40
CA PRO A 110 -0.39 -4.15 10.55
C PRO A 110 0.04 -3.72 11.96
N PRO A 111 0.74 -2.58 12.10
CA PRO A 111 1.21 -2.09 13.40
C PRO A 111 0.13 -1.89 14.47
N ALA A 112 -1.12 -1.70 14.06
CA ALA A 112 -2.26 -1.51 14.97
C ALA A 112 -2.87 -2.81 15.51
N ILE A 113 -2.37 -3.97 15.10
CA ILE A 113 -2.84 -5.28 15.57
C ILE A 113 -1.99 -5.74 16.75
N ALA A 114 -2.65 -6.28 17.79
CA ALA A 114 -1.96 -6.91 18.91
C ALA A 114 -1.07 -8.08 18.42
N GLY A 115 0.17 -8.13 18.91
CA GLY A 115 1.17 -9.12 18.46
C GLY A 115 2.04 -8.64 17.30
N TYR A 116 1.91 -7.37 16.87
CA TYR A 116 2.89 -6.77 15.99
C TYR A 116 4.26 -6.72 16.66
N ASP A 117 5.27 -7.27 16.00
CA ASP A 117 6.63 -7.30 16.51
C ASP A 117 7.37 -6.03 16.09
N THR A 118 7.73 -5.20 17.07
CA THR A 118 8.44 -3.93 16.87
C THR A 118 9.96 -4.11 16.74
N GLU A 119 10.50 -5.28 17.05
CA GLU A 119 11.92 -5.58 16.95
C GLU A 119 12.34 -5.98 15.52
N LEU A 120 11.39 -6.43 14.72
CA LEU A 120 11.63 -6.75 13.31
C LEU A 120 12.02 -5.49 12.53
N LYS A 121 12.98 -5.65 11.64
CA LYS A 121 13.45 -4.60 10.74
C LYS A 121 13.52 -5.11 9.31
N ASN A 122 13.21 -4.25 8.36
CA ASN A 122 13.52 -4.51 6.96
C ASN A 122 15.03 -4.36 6.76
N GLU A 123 15.63 -5.29 6.05
CA GLU A 123 17.02 -5.18 5.58
C GLU A 123 17.01 -4.69 4.12
N PHE A 124 17.95 -3.81 3.78
CA PHE A 124 18.27 -3.47 2.40
C PHE A 124 19.75 -3.72 2.18
N ASN A 125 20.09 -4.74 1.39
CA ASN A 125 21.48 -5.16 1.17
C ASN A 125 21.61 -5.84 -0.21
N PRO A 126 21.65 -5.07 -1.30
CA PRO A 126 21.73 -5.61 -2.64
C PRO A 126 23.01 -6.43 -2.90
N GLU A 127 24.12 -6.10 -2.25
CA GLU A 127 25.36 -6.86 -2.38
C GLU A 127 25.21 -8.28 -1.80
N ARG A 128 24.60 -8.39 -0.61
CA ARG A 128 24.29 -9.69 -0.02
C ARG A 128 23.27 -10.47 -0.86
N ALA A 129 22.29 -9.78 -1.46
CA ALA A 129 21.33 -10.40 -2.36
C ALA A 129 22.03 -11.06 -3.56
N LYS A 130 22.99 -10.38 -4.19
CA LYS A 130 23.81 -10.93 -5.27
C LYS A 130 24.60 -12.15 -4.82
N LEU A 131 25.26 -12.07 -3.68
CA LEU A 131 26.04 -13.20 -3.11
C LEU A 131 25.14 -14.42 -2.86
N LEU A 132 23.94 -14.23 -2.29
CA LEU A 132 22.99 -15.31 -2.09
C LEU A 132 22.61 -16.02 -3.39
N LEU A 133 22.42 -15.26 -4.48
CA LEU A 133 22.11 -15.83 -5.79
C LEU A 133 23.33 -16.55 -6.40
N GLU A 134 24.52 -16.00 -6.27
CA GLU A 134 25.78 -16.60 -6.74
C GLU A 134 26.06 -17.93 -6.04
N GLU A 135 26.00 -17.97 -4.71
CA GLU A 135 26.20 -19.17 -3.89
C GLU A 135 25.22 -20.30 -4.22
N ASN A 136 24.04 -19.96 -4.71
CA ASN A 136 23.03 -20.92 -5.14
C ASN A 136 23.05 -21.20 -6.65
N GLY A 137 24.04 -20.69 -7.40
CA GLY A 137 24.21 -20.91 -8.84
C GLY A 137 23.14 -20.26 -9.71
N LEU A 138 22.51 -19.19 -9.21
CA LEU A 138 21.37 -18.52 -9.84
C LEU A 138 21.69 -17.12 -10.38
N ALA A 139 22.91 -16.62 -10.19
CA ALA A 139 23.32 -15.31 -10.70
C ALA A 139 23.14 -15.20 -12.23
N GLY A 140 22.51 -14.12 -12.65
CA GLY A 140 22.27 -13.84 -14.08
C GLY A 140 21.35 -14.83 -14.80
N LYS A 141 20.64 -15.69 -14.05
CA LYS A 141 19.76 -16.75 -14.61
C LYS A 141 18.29 -16.60 -14.20
N LEU A 142 17.97 -15.56 -13.45
CA LEU A 142 16.61 -15.38 -12.94
C LEU A 142 15.78 -14.56 -13.92
N GLU A 143 14.62 -15.09 -14.26
CA GLU A 143 13.55 -14.37 -14.94
C GLU A 143 12.28 -14.53 -14.11
N ILE A 144 11.68 -13.42 -13.68
CA ILE A 144 10.54 -13.42 -12.78
C ILE A 144 9.48 -12.44 -13.29
N ASP A 145 8.26 -12.94 -13.44
CA ASP A 145 7.11 -12.10 -13.74
C ASP A 145 6.67 -11.32 -12.50
N LEU A 146 6.64 -10.01 -12.59
CA LEU A 146 6.08 -9.14 -11.56
C LEU A 146 4.68 -8.66 -11.95
N TRP A 147 3.69 -9.01 -11.16
CA TRP A 147 2.29 -8.63 -11.38
C TRP A 147 1.88 -7.53 -10.40
N ALA A 148 1.45 -6.39 -10.94
CA ALA A 148 0.94 -5.27 -10.16
C ALA A 148 -0.52 -4.98 -10.50
N LEU A 149 -1.29 -4.55 -9.50
CA LEU A 149 -2.65 -4.08 -9.74
C LEU A 149 -2.61 -2.71 -10.43
N PRO A 150 -3.25 -2.53 -11.60
CA PRO A 150 -3.24 -1.26 -12.34
C PRO A 150 -4.19 -0.21 -11.76
N ILE A 151 -4.70 -0.43 -10.55
CA ILE A 151 -5.66 0.45 -9.88
C ILE A 151 -5.06 1.02 -8.60
N SER A 152 -5.26 2.32 -8.39
CA SER A 152 -4.85 2.98 -7.16
C SER A 152 -5.62 2.43 -5.95
N ARG A 153 -4.90 2.17 -4.87
CA ARG A 153 -5.41 1.76 -3.55
C ARG A 153 -4.82 2.67 -2.48
N PRO A 154 -5.48 2.86 -1.34
CA PRO A 154 -4.91 3.67 -0.25
C PRO A 154 -3.54 3.19 0.24
N THR A 155 -3.29 1.88 0.23
CA THR A 155 -2.01 1.26 0.62
C THR A 155 -1.03 1.08 -0.54
N ASN A 156 -1.48 1.27 -1.76
CA ASN A 156 -0.68 1.24 -2.97
C ASN A 156 -1.25 2.26 -3.96
N PRO A 157 -0.92 3.55 -3.80
CA PRO A 157 -1.49 4.63 -4.60
C PRO A 157 -1.07 4.55 -6.07
N ASN A 158 0.05 3.91 -6.38
CA ASN A 158 0.54 3.71 -7.74
C ASN A 158 1.28 2.37 -7.88
N GLY A 159 0.52 1.30 -8.10
CA GLY A 159 1.07 -0.06 -8.23
C GLY A 159 2.00 -0.23 -9.42
N MET A 160 1.76 0.49 -10.51
CA MET A 160 2.64 0.43 -11.70
C MET A 160 3.99 1.09 -11.42
N LEU A 161 4.01 2.25 -10.78
CA LEU A 161 5.25 2.91 -10.38
C LEU A 161 6.04 2.04 -9.39
N MET A 162 5.36 1.46 -8.41
CA MET A 162 5.99 0.52 -7.47
C MET A 162 6.64 -0.66 -8.20
N ALA A 163 5.95 -1.25 -9.18
CA ALA A 163 6.50 -2.35 -9.96
C ALA A 163 7.72 -1.93 -10.79
N GLN A 164 7.69 -0.74 -11.39
CA GLN A 164 8.82 -0.21 -12.14
C GLN A 164 10.05 0.05 -11.25
N MET A 165 9.86 0.56 -10.05
CA MET A 165 10.96 0.76 -9.09
C MET A 165 11.56 -0.58 -8.66
N ILE A 166 10.75 -1.56 -8.29
CA ILE A 166 11.22 -2.91 -7.91
C ILE A 166 11.97 -3.59 -9.06
N GLN A 167 11.60 -3.34 -10.31
CA GLN A 167 12.30 -3.87 -11.49
C GLN A 167 13.68 -3.24 -11.69
N HIS A 168 13.87 -2.02 -11.20
CA HIS A 168 15.11 -1.27 -11.40
C HIS A 168 16.15 -1.62 -10.34
N ASP A 169 15.72 -1.92 -9.12
CA ASP A 169 16.56 -2.35 -7.99
C ASP A 169 17.15 -3.75 -8.26
#